data_80fc76b80de3bbed11f8d90c1db126f1
#
_entry.id   80fc76b80de3bbed11f8d90c1db126f1
#
_cell.length_a   1.000
_cell.length_b   1.000
_cell.length_c   1.000
_cell.angle_alpha   90.00
_cell.angle_beta   90.00
_cell.angle_gamma   90.00
#
_symmetry.space_group_name_H-M   'P 1'
#
loop_
_entity.id
_entity.type
_entity.pdbx_description
1 polymer ?
#
loop_
_entity_poly.entity_id
_entity_poly.type
_entity_poly.pdbx_seq_one_letter_code
_entity_poly.pdbx_strand_id
1 'polypeptide(L)'
;MALLEVKDLHTSFFTDAGEVKAVNGVSFNLERGKVLGIVGESGSGKSVTVYSVLQILASAGKIVSGSVKLDGQELVGAGEKVMKNIRGNKISIIFQDPMTSLNPTYTVGHQLMEAILLHTKRDKKQAYERAVEMLKLVNVNEPEKRMKQYPYEFSGGMRQRVMIAMALACEPDILIADEPTTALDVTIQAQILELMKDLQEHLGMAIIMITHDLGVVAQMCDEVVVMYAGSYCERGTAEEIFYNPKHEYTKGLLRSIPNVNNLGQKLKPISGTPIDLLNLPKGCPFAPRCDNAMKICISEAPESMDINAEHKASCWMNVKEKIEKGEPVSKDEASALAHVKGGTDNE
;
A
#
# COMPACT_ATOMS: atom_id res chain seq x y z
N MET A 1 -12.47 9.63 -13.82
CA MET A 1 -12.30 10.48 -12.61
C MET A 1 -11.84 9.58 -11.48
N ALA A 2 -10.84 10.01 -10.74
CA ALA A 2 -10.32 9.23 -9.61
C ALA A 2 -11.41 9.08 -8.53
N LEU A 3 -11.56 7.86 -8.02
CA LEU A 3 -12.43 7.53 -6.88
C LEU A 3 -11.79 8.03 -5.58
N LEU A 4 -10.48 7.80 -5.41
CA LEU A 4 -9.69 8.29 -4.29
C LEU A 4 -8.51 9.09 -4.84
N GLU A 5 -8.33 10.32 -4.32
CA GLU A 5 -7.18 11.17 -4.60
C GLU A 5 -6.43 11.43 -3.31
N VAL A 6 -5.16 11.08 -3.28
CA VAL A 6 -4.24 11.42 -2.19
C VAL A 6 -3.19 12.36 -2.75
N LYS A 7 -3.03 13.55 -2.16
CA LYS A 7 -2.10 14.57 -2.63
C LYS A 7 -1.24 15.06 -1.48
N ASP A 8 0.07 14.96 -1.67
CA ASP A 8 1.10 15.48 -0.78
C ASP A 8 0.85 15.15 0.70
N LEU A 9 0.50 13.88 0.97
CA LEU A 9 0.13 13.42 2.29
C LEU A 9 1.36 13.32 3.19
N HIS A 10 1.29 13.99 4.33
CA HIS A 10 2.30 13.93 5.39
C HIS A 10 1.68 13.46 6.69
N THR A 11 2.26 12.42 7.27
CA THR A 11 1.81 11.85 8.56
C THR A 11 3.01 11.60 9.44
N SER A 12 2.96 12.15 10.66
CA SER A 12 4.02 12.01 11.65
C SER A 12 3.50 11.41 12.95
N PHE A 13 4.38 10.68 13.64
CA PHE A 13 4.18 10.24 15.03
C PHE A 13 5.05 11.08 15.95
N PHE A 14 4.43 11.69 16.95
CA PHE A 14 5.12 12.51 17.95
C PHE A 14 5.38 11.65 19.19
N THR A 15 6.63 11.26 19.36
CA THR A 15 7.11 10.39 20.45
C THR A 15 8.04 11.16 21.37
N ASP A 16 8.37 10.58 22.54
CA ASP A 16 9.36 11.17 23.47
C ASP A 16 10.75 11.30 22.84
N ALA A 17 11.09 10.47 21.85
CA ALA A 17 12.34 10.52 21.10
C ALA A 17 12.35 11.59 20.00
N GLY A 18 11.19 12.15 19.62
CA GLY A 18 11.04 13.15 18.57
C GLY A 18 9.93 12.83 17.57
N GLU A 19 9.93 13.56 16.45
CA GLU A 19 8.99 13.40 15.36
C GLU A 19 9.46 12.33 14.37
N VAL A 20 8.67 11.27 14.21
CA VAL A 20 8.87 10.21 13.21
C VAL A 20 8.01 10.51 12.00
N LYS A 21 8.61 10.90 10.88
CA LYS A 21 7.93 11.24 9.62
C LYS A 21 7.58 9.96 8.85
N ALA A 22 6.49 9.30 9.25
CA ALA A 22 6.11 7.99 8.72
C ALA A 22 5.57 8.03 7.29
N VAL A 23 4.95 9.16 6.87
CA VAL A 23 4.55 9.44 5.50
C VAL A 23 5.00 10.86 5.16
N ASN A 24 5.68 11.04 4.04
CA ASN A 24 6.34 12.27 3.67
C ASN A 24 6.14 12.59 2.19
N GLY A 25 5.06 13.31 1.86
CA GLY A 25 4.74 13.77 0.51
C GLY A 25 4.18 12.68 -0.42
N VAL A 26 3.42 11.71 0.11
CA VAL A 26 2.86 10.63 -0.72
C VAL A 26 1.66 11.11 -1.52
N SER A 27 1.69 10.85 -2.83
CA SER A 27 0.61 11.20 -3.76
C SER A 27 0.27 10.04 -4.69
N PHE A 28 -1.01 9.70 -4.80
CA PHE A 28 -1.51 8.71 -5.75
C PHE A 28 -3.01 8.93 -6.01
N ASN A 29 -3.50 8.34 -7.08
CA ASN A 29 -4.92 8.27 -7.41
C ASN A 29 -5.34 6.80 -7.52
N LEU A 30 -6.61 6.53 -7.24
CA LEU A 30 -7.22 5.23 -7.46
C LEU A 30 -8.52 5.42 -8.24
N GLU A 31 -8.65 4.75 -9.36
CA GLU A 31 -9.86 4.75 -10.17
C GLU A 31 -10.81 3.61 -9.75
N ARG A 32 -12.10 3.74 -10.10
CA ARG A 32 -13.08 2.68 -9.86
C ARG A 32 -12.69 1.41 -10.61
N GLY A 33 -12.85 0.27 -9.96
CA GLY A 33 -12.55 -1.04 -10.54
C GLY A 33 -11.06 -1.29 -10.82
N LYS A 34 -10.15 -0.46 -10.29
CA LYS A 34 -8.70 -0.62 -10.44
C LYS A 34 -8.04 -1.11 -9.15
N VAL A 35 -6.91 -1.77 -9.32
CA VAL A 35 -6.10 -2.28 -8.21
C VAL A 35 -4.78 -1.52 -8.15
N LEU A 36 -4.56 -0.81 -7.03
CA LEU A 36 -3.32 -0.10 -6.73
C LEU A 36 -2.48 -0.92 -5.74
N GLY A 37 -1.27 -1.30 -6.15
CA GLY A 37 -0.27 -1.91 -5.27
C GLY A 37 0.55 -0.85 -4.53
N ILE A 38 0.69 -0.96 -3.22
CA ILE A 38 1.64 -0.17 -2.43
C ILE A 38 2.68 -1.14 -1.87
N VAL A 39 3.91 -1.03 -2.35
CA VAL A 39 4.99 -1.98 -2.05
C VAL A 39 6.19 -1.31 -1.39
N GLY A 40 6.99 -2.09 -0.69
CA GLY A 40 8.22 -1.63 -0.04
C GLY A 40 8.56 -2.48 1.19
N GLU A 41 9.74 -2.29 1.76
CA GLU A 41 10.18 -2.99 2.97
C GLU A 41 9.31 -2.63 4.19
N SER A 42 9.39 -3.44 5.25
CA SER A 42 8.76 -3.12 6.55
C SER A 42 9.24 -1.76 7.05
N GLY A 43 8.33 -0.97 7.62
CA GLY A 43 8.65 0.40 8.10
C GLY A 43 8.72 1.47 7.00
N SER A 44 8.45 1.16 5.71
CA SER A 44 8.47 2.18 4.65
C SER A 44 7.28 3.14 4.62
N GLY A 45 6.28 2.98 5.52
CA GLY A 45 5.13 3.88 5.64
C GLY A 45 3.84 3.39 4.96
N LYS A 46 3.82 2.21 4.33
CA LYS A 46 2.67 1.67 3.56
C LYS A 46 1.36 1.66 4.35
N SER A 47 1.32 0.92 5.45
CA SER A 47 0.12 0.80 6.28
C SER A 47 -0.27 2.15 6.91
N VAL A 48 0.71 2.98 7.31
CA VAL A 48 0.45 4.32 7.84
C VAL A 48 -0.23 5.21 6.79
N THR A 49 0.12 5.08 5.51
CA THR A 49 -0.52 5.83 4.42
C THR A 49 -2.03 5.53 4.36
N VAL A 50 -2.43 4.25 4.36
CA VAL A 50 -3.85 3.89 4.30
C VAL A 50 -4.58 4.13 5.62
N TYR A 51 -3.90 3.99 6.77
CA TYR A 51 -4.48 4.36 8.06
C TYR A 51 -4.72 5.87 8.17
N SER A 52 -3.89 6.68 7.51
CA SER A 52 -4.13 8.12 7.37
C SER A 52 -5.37 8.42 6.54
N VAL A 53 -5.56 7.72 5.42
CA VAL A 53 -6.79 7.83 4.59
C VAL A 53 -8.03 7.54 5.43
N LEU A 54 -8.00 6.51 6.25
CA LEU A 54 -9.12 6.12 7.13
C LEU A 54 -9.15 6.91 8.45
N GLN A 55 -8.15 7.72 8.77
CA GLN A 55 -7.99 8.41 10.05
C GLN A 55 -8.11 7.46 11.27
N ILE A 56 -7.43 6.29 11.19
CA ILE A 56 -7.35 5.29 12.27
C ILE A 56 -5.93 5.19 12.83
N LEU A 57 -5.20 6.30 12.81
CA LEU A 57 -3.85 6.38 13.38
C LEU A 57 -3.86 6.14 14.88
N ALA A 58 -2.78 5.56 15.42
CA ALA A 58 -2.56 5.52 16.86
C ALA A 58 -2.50 6.94 17.46
N SER A 59 -2.70 7.06 18.75
CA SER A 59 -2.85 8.36 19.45
C SER A 59 -1.71 9.36 19.23
N ALA A 60 -0.48 8.86 19.03
CA ALA A 60 0.68 9.70 18.73
C ALA A 60 0.76 10.15 17.28
N GLY A 61 -0.03 9.54 16.38
CA GLY A 61 -0.02 9.80 14.94
C GLY A 61 -0.95 10.94 14.54
N LYS A 62 -0.48 11.82 13.66
CA LYS A 62 -1.27 12.94 13.11
C LYS A 62 -0.97 13.13 11.63
N ILE A 63 -2.01 13.44 10.85
CA ILE A 63 -1.84 13.99 9.51
C ILE A 63 -1.39 15.44 9.69
N VAL A 64 -0.18 15.74 9.21
CA VAL A 64 0.45 17.07 9.34
C VAL A 64 -0.01 17.98 8.22
N SER A 65 -0.06 17.47 6.99
CA SER A 65 -0.51 18.20 5.80
C SER A 65 -0.94 17.24 4.69
N GLY A 66 -1.44 17.77 3.61
CA GLY A 66 -1.92 17.04 2.46
C GLY A 66 -3.43 16.99 2.34
N SER A 67 -3.93 16.30 1.33
CA SER A 67 -5.35 16.17 1.01
C SER A 67 -5.67 14.73 0.66
N VAL A 68 -6.81 14.25 1.13
CA VAL A 68 -7.37 12.93 0.80
C VAL A 68 -8.82 13.14 0.39
N LYS A 69 -9.15 12.89 -0.88
CA LYS A 69 -10.51 13.06 -1.38
C LYS A 69 -11.09 11.74 -1.85
N LEU A 70 -12.30 11.42 -1.37
CA LEU A 70 -13.12 10.31 -1.85
C LEU A 70 -14.30 10.87 -2.66
N ASP A 71 -14.43 10.53 -3.93
CA ASP A 71 -15.42 11.11 -4.85
C ASP A 71 -15.49 12.65 -4.76
N GLY A 72 -14.34 13.31 -4.66
CA GLY A 72 -14.21 14.77 -4.52
C GLY A 72 -14.46 15.31 -3.10
N GLN A 73 -14.92 14.49 -2.14
CA GLN A 73 -15.12 14.89 -0.75
C GLN A 73 -13.80 14.81 0.01
N GLU A 74 -13.37 15.95 0.62
CA GLU A 74 -12.18 15.98 1.47
C GLU A 74 -12.40 15.20 2.76
N LEU A 75 -11.47 14.31 3.09
CA LEU A 75 -11.49 13.50 4.31
C LEU A 75 -10.56 14.05 5.39
N VAL A 76 -9.44 14.70 5.04
CA VAL A 76 -8.51 15.26 6.03
C VAL A 76 -9.23 16.34 6.83
N GLY A 77 -9.25 16.18 8.16
CA GLY A 77 -9.97 17.07 9.05
C GLY A 77 -11.50 16.88 9.06
N ALA A 78 -12.02 15.88 8.34
CA ALA A 78 -13.44 15.54 8.42
C ALA A 78 -13.82 15.07 9.82
N GLY A 79 -14.98 15.51 10.30
CA GLY A 79 -15.48 15.15 11.62
C GLY A 79 -15.85 13.66 11.72
N GLU A 80 -15.84 13.12 12.94
CA GLU A 80 -16.08 11.69 13.22
C GLU A 80 -17.40 11.16 12.62
N LYS A 81 -18.44 12.00 12.55
CA LYS A 81 -19.73 11.63 11.95
C LYS A 81 -19.59 11.31 10.44
N VAL A 82 -18.74 12.04 9.73
CA VAL A 82 -18.43 11.78 8.31
C VAL A 82 -17.62 10.50 8.19
N MET A 83 -16.55 10.36 8.99
CA MET A 83 -15.68 9.20 8.94
C MET A 83 -16.39 7.89 9.31
N LYS A 84 -17.36 7.90 10.22
CA LYS A 84 -18.23 6.73 10.51
C LYS A 84 -19.03 6.26 9.30
N ASN A 85 -19.42 7.17 8.41
CA ASN A 85 -20.13 6.81 7.18
C ASN A 85 -19.15 6.33 6.08
N ILE A 86 -17.87 6.63 6.21
CA ILE A 86 -16.82 6.18 5.25
C ILE A 86 -16.27 4.81 5.66
N ARG A 87 -15.83 4.67 6.93
CA ARG A 87 -15.24 3.44 7.46
C ARG A 87 -16.26 2.31 7.47
N GLY A 88 -15.93 1.16 6.87
CA GLY A 88 -16.75 -0.04 6.80
C GLY A 88 -17.93 0.04 5.82
N ASN A 89 -18.23 1.22 5.25
CA ASN A 89 -19.30 1.41 4.30
C ASN A 89 -18.79 1.78 2.90
N LYS A 90 -18.00 2.85 2.78
CA LYS A 90 -17.39 3.27 1.51
C LYS A 90 -16.00 2.72 1.32
N ILE A 91 -15.22 2.69 2.38
CA ILE A 91 -13.87 2.12 2.42
C ILE A 91 -13.84 1.08 3.53
N SER A 92 -13.56 -0.16 3.18
CA SER A 92 -13.31 -1.25 4.13
C SER A 92 -11.84 -1.62 4.14
N ILE A 93 -11.38 -2.20 5.24
CA ILE A 93 -10.00 -2.64 5.41
C ILE A 93 -9.93 -4.08 5.93
N ILE A 94 -9.03 -4.86 5.35
CA ILE A 94 -8.57 -6.15 5.86
C ILE A 94 -7.21 -5.90 6.48
N PHE A 95 -7.07 -6.13 7.80
CA PHE A 95 -5.83 -5.96 8.52
C PHE A 95 -4.89 -7.16 8.34
N GLN A 96 -3.61 -6.93 8.56
CA GLN A 96 -2.53 -7.90 8.35
C GLN A 96 -2.70 -9.21 9.15
N ASP A 97 -3.19 -9.16 10.39
CA ASP A 97 -3.30 -10.33 11.25
C ASP A 97 -4.75 -10.78 11.45
N PRO A 98 -5.16 -11.91 10.83
CA PRO A 98 -6.49 -12.46 11.02
C PRO A 98 -6.75 -13.00 12.44
N MET A 99 -5.70 -13.24 13.23
CA MET A 99 -5.83 -13.76 14.59
C MET A 99 -6.29 -12.70 15.58
N THR A 100 -5.90 -11.45 15.37
CA THR A 100 -6.23 -10.31 16.23
C THR A 100 -7.44 -9.51 15.71
N SER A 101 -7.79 -9.67 14.44
CA SER A 101 -8.87 -8.91 13.82
C SER A 101 -10.28 -9.43 14.15
N LEU A 102 -10.41 -10.73 14.40
CA LEU A 102 -11.65 -11.35 14.85
C LEU A 102 -11.67 -11.48 16.36
N ASN A 103 -12.73 -10.97 17.00
CA ASN A 103 -12.90 -11.12 18.45
C ASN A 103 -13.21 -12.58 18.80
N PRO A 104 -12.36 -13.27 19.59
CA PRO A 104 -12.54 -14.70 19.89
C PRO A 104 -13.73 -15.00 20.80
N THR A 105 -14.30 -13.99 21.47
CA THR A 105 -15.41 -14.15 22.41
C THR A 105 -16.79 -14.07 21.77
N TYR A 106 -16.87 -13.64 20.51
CA TYR A 106 -18.11 -13.57 19.74
C TYR A 106 -18.10 -14.56 18.59
N THR A 107 -19.29 -15.06 18.24
CA THR A 107 -19.43 -15.93 17.05
C THR A 107 -19.16 -15.14 15.77
N VAL A 108 -18.77 -15.83 14.71
CA VAL A 108 -18.56 -15.25 13.38
C VAL A 108 -19.82 -14.55 12.88
N GLY A 109 -21.00 -15.18 13.07
CA GLY A 109 -22.27 -14.59 12.69
C GLY A 109 -22.61 -13.31 13.45
N HIS A 110 -22.26 -13.22 14.75
CA HIS A 110 -22.47 -12.01 15.54
C HIS A 110 -21.67 -10.85 14.94
N GLN A 111 -20.37 -11.07 14.66
CA GLN A 111 -19.46 -10.05 14.15
C GLN A 111 -19.86 -9.58 12.72
N LEU A 112 -20.22 -10.51 11.84
CA LEU A 112 -20.72 -10.18 10.50
C LEU A 112 -22.01 -9.35 10.57
N MET A 113 -22.98 -9.79 11.38
CA MET A 113 -24.26 -9.10 11.53
C MET A 113 -24.10 -7.72 12.17
N GLU A 114 -23.19 -7.55 13.11
CA GLU A 114 -22.91 -6.27 13.75
C GLU A 114 -22.46 -5.23 12.72
N ALA A 115 -21.49 -5.59 11.84
CA ALA A 115 -21.03 -4.72 10.77
C ALA A 115 -22.19 -4.31 9.83
N ILE A 116 -23.03 -5.27 9.43
CA ILE A 116 -24.16 -5.03 8.53
C ILE A 116 -25.21 -4.11 9.20
N LEU A 117 -25.56 -4.38 10.45
CA LEU A 117 -26.57 -3.60 11.18
C LEU A 117 -26.09 -2.18 11.48
N LEU A 118 -24.78 -1.98 11.69
CA LEU A 118 -24.20 -0.68 11.98
C LEU A 118 -24.20 0.25 10.75
N HIS A 119 -23.92 -0.31 9.57
CA HIS A 119 -23.68 0.46 8.35
C HIS A 119 -24.82 0.42 7.34
N THR A 120 -25.85 -0.43 7.55
CA THR A 120 -26.96 -0.57 6.61
C THR A 120 -28.31 -0.35 7.34
N LYS A 121 -29.38 -0.17 6.56
CA LYS A 121 -30.75 -0.08 7.10
C LYS A 121 -31.45 -1.45 7.19
N ARG A 122 -30.71 -2.56 7.13
CA ARG A 122 -31.26 -3.92 7.18
C ARG A 122 -31.73 -4.26 8.59
N ASP A 123 -32.81 -5.02 8.69
CA ASP A 123 -33.25 -5.63 9.96
C ASP A 123 -32.39 -6.86 10.31
N LYS A 124 -32.59 -7.43 11.49
CA LYS A 124 -31.82 -8.60 11.96
C LYS A 124 -31.92 -9.81 11.03
N LYS A 125 -33.10 -10.05 10.41
CA LYS A 125 -33.31 -11.16 9.49
C LYS A 125 -32.53 -10.94 8.20
N GLN A 126 -32.67 -9.76 7.61
CA GLN A 126 -31.95 -9.36 6.41
C GLN A 126 -30.42 -9.33 6.64
N ALA A 127 -29.97 -8.91 7.83
CA ALA A 127 -28.56 -8.94 8.19
C ALA A 127 -28.01 -10.36 8.29
N TYR A 128 -28.81 -11.30 8.84
CA TYR A 128 -28.45 -12.71 8.88
C TYR A 128 -28.34 -13.32 7.46
N GLU A 129 -29.36 -13.08 6.63
CA GLU A 129 -29.39 -13.56 5.24
C GLU A 129 -28.17 -13.03 4.45
N ARG A 130 -27.86 -11.75 4.62
CA ARG A 130 -26.68 -11.12 3.99
C ARG A 130 -25.37 -11.69 4.53
N ALA A 131 -25.25 -11.95 5.83
CA ALA A 131 -24.05 -12.55 6.42
C ALA A 131 -23.82 -13.96 5.87
N VAL A 132 -24.86 -14.78 5.73
CA VAL A 132 -24.80 -16.11 5.12
C VAL A 132 -24.40 -16.01 3.64
N GLU A 133 -24.98 -15.06 2.89
CA GLU A 133 -24.62 -14.78 1.49
C GLU A 133 -23.13 -14.44 1.38
N MET A 134 -22.60 -13.58 2.23
CA MET A 134 -21.18 -13.21 2.21
C MET A 134 -20.26 -14.40 2.51
N LEU A 135 -20.62 -15.27 3.45
CA LEU A 135 -19.85 -16.48 3.71
C LEU A 135 -19.87 -17.45 2.50
N LYS A 136 -20.99 -17.54 1.78
CA LYS A 136 -21.06 -18.30 0.51
C LYS A 136 -20.17 -17.70 -0.56
N LEU A 137 -20.21 -16.37 -0.71
CA LEU A 137 -19.42 -15.62 -1.70
C LEU A 137 -17.91 -15.84 -1.53
N VAL A 138 -17.44 -15.94 -0.29
CA VAL A 138 -16.03 -16.24 0.01
C VAL A 138 -15.71 -17.73 0.10
N ASN A 139 -16.58 -18.60 -0.41
CA ASN A 139 -16.42 -20.05 -0.45
C ASN A 139 -16.21 -20.69 0.95
N VAL A 140 -16.96 -20.24 1.97
CA VAL A 140 -17.03 -20.91 3.27
C VAL A 140 -18.12 -21.96 3.24
N ASN A 141 -17.73 -23.23 3.40
CA ASN A 141 -18.67 -24.36 3.42
C ASN A 141 -19.58 -24.33 4.64
N GLU A 142 -20.84 -24.80 4.51
CA GLU A 142 -21.86 -24.86 5.58
C GLU A 142 -22.06 -23.49 6.29
N PRO A 143 -22.29 -22.38 5.58
CA PRO A 143 -22.23 -21.04 6.14
C PRO A 143 -23.21 -20.84 7.31
N GLU A 144 -24.42 -21.42 7.25
CA GLU A 144 -25.42 -21.34 8.32
C GLU A 144 -24.95 -21.98 9.64
N LYS A 145 -24.14 -23.04 9.55
CA LYS A 145 -23.51 -23.69 10.70
C LYS A 145 -22.34 -22.83 11.21
N ARG A 146 -21.53 -22.30 10.28
CA ARG A 146 -20.37 -21.45 10.59
C ARG A 146 -20.76 -20.14 11.28
N MET A 147 -21.93 -19.59 10.99
CA MET A 147 -22.46 -18.40 11.69
C MET A 147 -22.51 -18.57 13.23
N LYS A 148 -22.66 -19.80 13.72
CA LYS A 148 -22.78 -20.11 15.15
C LYS A 148 -21.44 -20.44 15.82
N GLN A 149 -20.38 -20.57 15.05
CA GLN A 149 -19.05 -20.94 15.50
C GLN A 149 -18.23 -19.72 15.89
N TYR A 150 -17.21 -19.94 16.71
CA TYR A 150 -16.24 -18.94 17.14
C TYR A 150 -15.00 -18.95 16.26
N PRO A 151 -14.26 -17.84 16.16
CA PRO A 151 -13.06 -17.75 15.32
C PRO A 151 -12.01 -18.84 15.57
N TYR A 152 -11.84 -19.29 16.81
CA TYR A 152 -10.85 -20.34 17.15
C TYR A 152 -11.18 -21.72 16.56
N GLU A 153 -12.43 -21.94 16.13
CA GLU A 153 -12.86 -23.19 15.47
C GLU A 153 -12.53 -23.20 13.96
N PHE A 154 -11.94 -22.11 13.43
CA PHE A 154 -11.61 -21.93 12.02
C PHE A 154 -10.10 -22.07 11.78
N SER A 155 -9.70 -22.64 10.63
CA SER A 155 -8.31 -22.57 10.15
C SER A 155 -7.92 -21.15 9.78
N GLY A 156 -6.62 -20.86 9.62
CA GLY A 156 -6.12 -19.54 9.22
C GLY A 156 -6.77 -19.04 7.93
N GLY A 157 -6.80 -19.86 6.88
CA GLY A 157 -7.45 -19.50 5.62
C GLY A 157 -8.96 -19.28 5.73
N MET A 158 -9.64 -20.03 6.61
CA MET A 158 -11.07 -19.79 6.87
C MET A 158 -11.31 -18.48 7.61
N ARG A 159 -10.47 -18.12 8.58
CA ARG A 159 -10.54 -16.80 9.25
C ARG A 159 -10.32 -15.67 8.26
N GLN A 160 -9.36 -15.82 7.36
CA GLN A 160 -9.11 -14.85 6.30
C GLN A 160 -10.34 -14.66 5.40
N ARG A 161 -10.99 -15.74 4.97
CA ARG A 161 -12.23 -15.68 4.20
C ARG A 161 -13.35 -14.97 4.97
N VAL A 162 -13.48 -15.23 6.27
CA VAL A 162 -14.44 -14.52 7.13
C VAL A 162 -14.15 -13.02 7.20
N MET A 163 -12.88 -12.62 7.33
CA MET A 163 -12.49 -11.20 7.32
C MET A 163 -12.82 -10.53 5.99
N ILE A 164 -12.56 -11.21 4.87
CA ILE A 164 -12.97 -10.73 3.54
C ILE A 164 -14.50 -10.58 3.48
N ALA A 165 -15.26 -11.58 3.95
CA ALA A 165 -16.72 -11.50 4.02
C ALA A 165 -17.21 -10.30 4.84
N MET A 166 -16.57 -10.02 6.00
CA MET A 166 -16.89 -8.86 6.82
C MET A 166 -16.59 -7.55 6.11
N ALA A 167 -15.43 -7.43 5.48
CA ALA A 167 -15.04 -6.24 4.76
C ALA A 167 -15.98 -5.92 3.58
N LEU A 168 -16.53 -6.95 2.94
CA LEU A 168 -17.44 -6.82 1.79
C LEU A 168 -18.92 -6.75 2.17
N ALA A 169 -19.28 -6.99 3.42
CA ALA A 169 -20.66 -7.11 3.86
C ALA A 169 -21.53 -5.88 3.54
N CYS A 170 -20.91 -4.70 3.53
CA CYS A 170 -21.56 -3.41 3.25
C CYS A 170 -21.34 -2.90 1.82
N GLU A 171 -20.78 -3.72 0.91
CA GLU A 171 -20.54 -3.38 -0.50
C GLU A 171 -19.71 -2.10 -0.67
N PRO A 172 -18.45 -2.07 -0.14
CA PRO A 172 -17.64 -0.87 -0.18
C PRO A 172 -17.20 -0.52 -1.61
N ASP A 173 -17.00 0.77 -1.88
CA ASP A 173 -16.42 1.26 -3.13
C ASP A 173 -14.91 0.93 -3.22
N ILE A 174 -14.22 0.91 -2.05
CA ILE A 174 -12.79 0.61 -1.94
C ILE A 174 -12.54 -0.44 -0.86
N LEU A 175 -11.76 -1.46 -1.22
CA LEU A 175 -11.20 -2.44 -0.28
C LEU A 175 -9.71 -2.19 -0.09
N ILE A 176 -9.28 -1.90 1.13
CA ILE A 176 -7.88 -1.87 1.50
C ILE A 176 -7.50 -3.24 2.03
N ALA A 177 -6.47 -3.86 1.47
CA ALA A 177 -5.96 -5.15 1.88
C ALA A 177 -4.51 -4.98 2.36
N ASP A 178 -4.32 -4.89 3.69
CA ASP A 178 -3.02 -4.70 4.32
C ASP A 178 -2.39 -6.07 4.59
N GLU A 179 -1.50 -6.50 3.72
CA GLU A 179 -0.81 -7.79 3.73
C GLU A 179 -1.76 -8.99 3.89
N PRO A 180 -2.79 -9.14 3.05
CA PRO A 180 -3.92 -10.04 3.29
C PRO A 180 -3.55 -11.53 3.24
N THR A 181 -2.35 -11.87 2.83
CA THR A 181 -1.88 -13.26 2.67
C THR A 181 -0.69 -13.59 3.57
N THR A 182 -0.23 -12.65 4.38
CA THR A 182 0.85 -12.89 5.35
C THR A 182 0.41 -13.97 6.36
N ALA A 183 1.30 -14.88 6.67
CA ALA A 183 1.09 -16.05 7.54
C ALA A 183 0.15 -17.14 6.98
N LEU A 184 -0.14 -17.13 5.67
CA LEU A 184 -0.84 -18.23 4.98
C LEU A 184 0.17 -19.07 4.18
N ASP A 185 -0.14 -20.36 4.00
CA ASP A 185 0.61 -21.20 3.08
C ASP A 185 0.36 -20.78 1.62
N VAL A 186 1.32 -21.09 0.73
CA VAL A 186 1.30 -20.66 -0.67
C VAL A 186 0.02 -21.05 -1.42
N THR A 187 -0.54 -22.23 -1.11
CA THR A 187 -1.76 -22.71 -1.77
C THR A 187 -2.97 -21.88 -1.34
N ILE A 188 -3.12 -21.60 -0.06
CA ILE A 188 -4.19 -20.77 0.47
C ILE A 188 -4.02 -19.31 0.02
N GLN A 189 -2.79 -18.80 -0.01
CA GLN A 189 -2.48 -17.47 -0.57
C GLN A 189 -3.01 -17.34 -2.00
N ALA A 190 -2.68 -18.28 -2.89
CA ALA A 190 -3.16 -18.25 -4.27
C ALA A 190 -4.70 -18.24 -4.36
N GLN A 191 -5.38 -19.07 -3.56
CA GLN A 191 -6.85 -19.13 -3.50
C GLN A 191 -7.48 -17.81 -3.00
N ILE A 192 -6.85 -17.14 -2.03
CA ILE A 192 -7.33 -15.86 -1.52
C ILE A 192 -7.16 -14.75 -2.56
N LEU A 193 -6.04 -14.73 -3.28
CA LEU A 193 -5.79 -13.74 -4.33
C LEU A 193 -6.76 -13.92 -5.51
N GLU A 194 -6.98 -15.16 -5.95
CA GLU A 194 -7.96 -15.48 -6.98
C GLU A 194 -9.38 -15.03 -6.55
N LEU A 195 -9.79 -15.36 -5.32
CA LEU A 195 -11.04 -14.90 -4.75
C LEU A 195 -11.16 -13.38 -4.75
N MET A 196 -10.11 -12.65 -4.32
CA MET A 196 -10.14 -11.18 -4.29
C MET A 196 -10.25 -10.59 -5.70
N LYS A 197 -9.59 -11.19 -6.68
CA LYS A 197 -9.67 -10.78 -8.09
C LYS A 197 -11.08 -10.99 -8.64
N ASP A 198 -11.65 -12.17 -8.46
CA ASP A 198 -13.02 -12.48 -8.87
C ASP A 198 -14.03 -11.50 -8.25
N LEU A 199 -13.88 -11.21 -6.96
CA LEU A 199 -14.75 -10.27 -6.26
C LEU A 199 -14.59 -8.83 -6.76
N GLN A 200 -13.36 -8.41 -7.06
CA GLN A 200 -13.08 -7.09 -7.63
C GLN A 200 -13.74 -6.93 -9.01
N GLU A 201 -13.60 -7.92 -9.88
CA GLU A 201 -14.21 -7.91 -11.20
C GLU A 201 -15.75 -7.93 -11.14
N HIS A 202 -16.33 -8.79 -10.30
CA HIS A 202 -17.79 -8.93 -10.20
C HIS A 202 -18.48 -7.74 -9.52
N LEU A 203 -17.85 -7.15 -8.50
CA LEU A 203 -18.42 -6.04 -7.74
C LEU A 203 -18.04 -4.66 -8.30
N GLY A 204 -17.05 -4.61 -9.19
CA GLY A 204 -16.54 -3.35 -9.75
C GLY A 204 -15.90 -2.43 -8.70
N MET A 205 -15.50 -2.97 -7.53
CA MET A 205 -14.84 -2.21 -6.48
C MET A 205 -13.37 -1.95 -6.82
N ALA A 206 -12.80 -0.89 -6.23
CA ALA A 206 -11.37 -0.64 -6.31
C ALA A 206 -10.64 -1.32 -5.14
N ILE A 207 -9.37 -1.72 -5.35
CA ILE A 207 -8.55 -2.32 -4.29
C ILE A 207 -7.26 -1.51 -4.09
N ILE A 208 -6.88 -1.29 -2.83
CA ILE A 208 -5.52 -0.90 -2.45
C ILE A 208 -4.88 -2.13 -1.80
N MET A 209 -3.90 -2.71 -2.50
CA MET A 209 -3.16 -3.88 -2.05
C MET A 209 -1.82 -3.46 -1.44
N ILE A 210 -1.65 -3.64 -0.14
CA ILE A 210 -0.36 -3.45 0.52
C ILE A 210 0.30 -4.81 0.65
N THR A 211 1.51 -4.93 0.15
CA THR A 211 2.29 -6.16 0.26
C THR A 211 3.78 -5.89 0.06
N HIS A 212 4.60 -6.79 0.57
CA HIS A 212 6.03 -6.88 0.24
C HIS A 212 6.31 -7.95 -0.83
N ASP A 213 5.28 -8.72 -1.23
CA ASP A 213 5.39 -9.76 -2.25
C ASP A 213 5.09 -9.19 -3.64
N LEU A 214 6.14 -8.97 -4.42
CA LEU A 214 6.04 -8.46 -5.78
C LEU A 214 5.38 -9.46 -6.75
N GLY A 215 5.37 -10.75 -6.44
CA GLY A 215 4.63 -11.77 -7.20
C GLY A 215 3.12 -11.54 -7.12
N VAL A 216 2.61 -11.18 -5.94
CA VAL A 216 1.21 -10.78 -5.74
C VAL A 216 0.89 -9.52 -6.55
N VAL A 217 1.78 -8.53 -6.52
CA VAL A 217 1.61 -7.26 -7.24
C VAL A 217 1.51 -7.49 -8.74
N ALA A 218 2.39 -8.33 -9.30
CA ALA A 218 2.39 -8.67 -10.72
C ALA A 218 1.09 -9.35 -11.21
N GLN A 219 0.42 -10.08 -10.31
CA GLN A 219 -0.82 -10.80 -10.64
C GLN A 219 -2.08 -9.95 -10.49
N MET A 220 -2.06 -8.99 -9.55
CA MET A 220 -3.26 -8.32 -9.08
C MET A 220 -3.35 -6.84 -9.47
N CYS A 221 -2.21 -6.14 -9.58
CA CYS A 221 -2.21 -4.69 -9.60
C CYS A 221 -2.17 -4.11 -11.02
N ASP A 222 -2.95 -3.07 -11.27
CA ASP A 222 -2.88 -2.24 -12.49
C ASP A 222 -1.76 -1.21 -12.36
N GLU A 223 -1.68 -0.53 -11.20
CA GLU A 223 -0.68 0.48 -10.88
C GLU A 223 0.06 0.12 -9.59
N VAL A 224 1.28 0.60 -9.47
CA VAL A 224 2.16 0.32 -8.32
C VAL A 224 2.81 1.60 -7.82
N VAL A 225 2.81 1.78 -6.50
CA VAL A 225 3.56 2.80 -5.77
C VAL A 225 4.63 2.08 -4.94
N VAL A 226 5.89 2.35 -5.22
CA VAL A 226 7.02 1.79 -4.47
C VAL A 226 7.44 2.79 -3.40
N MET A 227 7.31 2.40 -2.12
CA MET A 227 7.59 3.26 -0.97
C MET A 227 8.91 2.89 -0.29
N TYR A 228 9.68 3.91 0.03
CA TYR A 228 10.89 3.81 0.85
C TYR A 228 10.97 5.01 1.81
N ALA A 229 11.26 4.75 3.09
CA ALA A 229 11.48 5.80 4.09
C ALA A 229 10.35 6.87 4.15
N GLY A 230 9.09 6.43 4.12
CA GLY A 230 7.93 7.31 4.22
C GLY A 230 7.54 8.03 2.92
N SER A 231 8.33 7.95 1.85
CA SER A 231 8.05 8.59 0.56
C SER A 231 7.89 7.54 -0.55
N TYR A 232 7.23 7.90 -1.64
CA TYR A 232 7.33 7.07 -2.83
C TYR A 232 8.62 7.38 -3.60
N CYS A 233 9.33 6.35 -4.01
CA CYS A 233 10.53 6.49 -4.84
C CYS A 233 10.24 6.22 -6.32
N GLU A 234 9.21 5.45 -6.63
CA GLU A 234 8.80 5.15 -7.99
C GLU A 234 7.30 4.83 -8.03
N ARG A 235 6.61 5.23 -9.10
CA ARG A 235 5.20 4.97 -9.34
C ARG A 235 4.97 4.78 -10.83
N GLY A 236 4.16 3.77 -11.20
CA GLY A 236 3.77 3.54 -12.59
C GLY A 236 2.79 2.39 -12.74
N THR A 237 2.47 2.03 -13.99
CA THR A 237 1.77 0.79 -14.26
C THR A 237 2.59 -0.41 -13.78
N ALA A 238 1.94 -1.52 -13.47
CA ALA A 238 2.65 -2.73 -13.08
C ALA A 238 3.70 -3.12 -14.14
N GLU A 239 3.36 -2.99 -15.44
CA GLU A 239 4.27 -3.26 -16.55
C GLU A 239 5.53 -2.40 -16.49
N GLU A 240 5.41 -1.08 -16.30
CA GLU A 240 6.54 -0.15 -16.20
C GLU A 240 7.43 -0.47 -14.99
N ILE A 241 6.84 -0.76 -13.85
CA ILE A 241 7.59 -1.07 -12.62
C ILE A 241 8.37 -2.39 -12.75
N PHE A 242 7.78 -3.42 -13.36
CA PHE A 242 8.41 -4.73 -13.48
C PHE A 242 9.43 -4.81 -14.62
N TYR A 243 9.18 -4.17 -15.76
CA TYR A 243 10.02 -4.32 -16.95
C TYR A 243 10.90 -3.11 -17.26
N ASN A 244 10.58 -1.93 -16.72
CA ASN A 244 11.33 -0.69 -16.96
C ASN A 244 11.61 0.13 -15.67
N PRO A 245 12.03 -0.52 -14.55
CA PRO A 245 12.23 0.17 -13.28
C PRO A 245 13.31 1.25 -13.40
N LYS A 246 13.06 2.40 -12.79
CA LYS A 246 13.92 3.60 -12.88
C LYS A 246 14.63 3.93 -11.57
N HIS A 247 14.07 3.54 -10.42
CA HIS A 247 14.72 3.75 -9.14
C HIS A 247 15.56 2.55 -8.73
N GLU A 248 16.76 2.77 -8.22
CA GLU A 248 17.68 1.68 -7.84
C GLU A 248 17.14 0.78 -6.71
N TYR A 249 16.28 1.32 -5.85
CA TYR A 249 15.56 0.51 -4.85
C TYR A 249 14.57 -0.47 -5.50
N THR A 250 13.78 -0.02 -6.46
CA THR A 250 12.86 -0.89 -7.23
C THR A 250 13.62 -1.99 -7.95
N LYS A 251 14.73 -1.64 -8.62
CA LYS A 251 15.62 -2.62 -9.25
C LYS A 251 16.18 -3.63 -8.23
N GLY A 252 16.51 -3.15 -7.02
CA GLY A 252 16.96 -3.99 -5.91
C GLY A 252 15.90 -4.96 -5.43
N LEU A 253 14.66 -4.50 -5.25
CA LEU A 253 13.52 -5.33 -4.88
C LEU A 253 13.28 -6.43 -5.93
N LEU A 254 13.25 -6.07 -7.21
CA LEU A 254 13.03 -7.02 -8.31
C LEU A 254 14.17 -8.05 -8.42
N ARG A 255 15.43 -7.65 -8.19
CA ARG A 255 16.58 -8.57 -8.16
C ARG A 255 16.57 -9.56 -6.99
N SER A 256 15.80 -9.25 -5.95
CA SER A 256 15.64 -10.13 -4.78
C SER A 256 14.59 -11.22 -4.98
N ILE A 257 13.82 -11.19 -6.07
CA ILE A 257 12.81 -12.21 -6.40
C ILE A 257 13.50 -13.40 -7.07
N PRO A 258 13.21 -14.64 -6.63
CA PRO A 258 13.65 -15.83 -7.34
C PRO A 258 13.09 -15.85 -8.76
N ASN A 259 13.97 -15.93 -9.77
CA ASN A 259 13.55 -16.04 -11.16
C ASN A 259 13.87 -17.46 -11.67
N VAL A 260 12.85 -18.12 -12.23
CA VAL A 260 12.97 -19.49 -12.76
C VAL A 260 14.03 -19.58 -13.87
N ASN A 261 14.24 -18.50 -14.61
CA ASN A 261 15.25 -18.44 -15.68
C ASN A 261 16.70 -18.32 -15.15
N ASN A 262 16.88 -18.05 -13.86
CA ASN A 262 18.18 -17.87 -13.21
C ASN A 262 18.42 -18.90 -12.10
N LEU A 263 17.91 -20.12 -12.27
CA LEU A 263 18.12 -21.23 -11.35
C LEU A 263 19.64 -21.47 -11.17
N GLY A 264 20.12 -21.27 -9.95
CA GLY A 264 21.56 -21.43 -9.59
C GLY A 264 22.33 -20.13 -9.39
N GLN A 265 21.79 -18.97 -9.72
CA GLN A 265 22.41 -17.69 -9.33
C GLN A 265 22.02 -17.34 -7.89
N LYS A 266 23.00 -16.86 -7.09
CA LYS A 266 22.71 -16.34 -5.76
C LYS A 266 21.86 -15.08 -5.87
N LEU A 267 20.74 -15.05 -5.18
CA LEU A 267 19.95 -13.83 -5.04
C LEU A 267 20.84 -12.73 -4.43
N LYS A 268 20.74 -11.51 -4.98
CA LYS A 268 21.43 -10.34 -4.44
C LYS A 268 20.43 -9.50 -3.64
N PRO A 269 20.31 -9.72 -2.32
CA PRO A 269 19.44 -8.90 -1.49
C PRO A 269 19.96 -7.47 -1.45
N ILE A 270 19.07 -6.53 -1.13
CA ILE A 270 19.44 -5.13 -0.87
C ILE A 270 20.26 -5.10 0.41
N SER A 271 21.51 -4.64 0.32
CA SER A 271 22.45 -4.58 1.46
C SER A 271 22.04 -3.51 2.47
N GLY A 272 22.48 -3.67 3.74
CA GLY A 272 22.27 -2.71 4.80
C GLY A 272 20.87 -2.77 5.42
N THR A 273 20.63 -1.91 6.40
CA THR A 273 19.36 -1.78 7.11
C THR A 273 18.54 -0.60 6.59
N PRO A 274 17.19 -0.67 6.59
CA PRO A 274 16.35 0.49 6.31
C PRO A 274 16.71 1.66 7.23
N ILE A 275 16.54 2.88 6.68
CA ILE A 275 16.87 4.11 7.41
C ILE A 275 15.86 4.37 8.54
N ASP A 276 16.34 4.99 9.61
CA ASP A 276 15.48 5.46 10.71
C ASP A 276 14.70 6.71 10.28
N LEU A 277 13.37 6.63 10.42
CA LEU A 277 12.45 7.73 10.07
C LEU A 277 12.50 8.92 11.06
N LEU A 278 13.17 8.75 12.21
CA LEU A 278 13.41 9.83 13.15
C LEU A 278 14.44 10.84 12.61
N ASN A 279 15.43 10.35 11.85
CA ASN A 279 16.57 11.12 11.37
C ASN A 279 16.72 10.96 9.85
N LEU A 280 15.73 11.44 9.09
CA LEU A 280 15.80 11.41 7.63
C LEU A 280 16.96 12.28 7.11
N PRO A 281 17.77 11.80 6.13
CA PRO A 281 18.82 12.58 5.51
C PRO A 281 18.24 13.73 4.66
N LYS A 282 19.06 14.74 4.37
CA LYS A 282 18.72 15.79 3.41
C LYS A 282 18.68 15.29 1.98
N GLY A 283 19.50 14.29 1.66
CA GLY A 283 19.59 13.66 0.35
C GLY A 283 18.61 12.51 0.15
N CYS A 284 18.87 11.69 -0.87
CA CYS A 284 18.09 10.50 -1.16
C CYS A 284 18.14 9.52 0.04
N PRO A 285 17.00 9.13 0.62
CA PRO A 285 17.01 8.21 1.76
C PRO A 285 17.60 6.84 1.43
N PHE A 286 17.59 6.43 0.18
CA PHE A 286 18.17 5.16 -0.27
C PHE A 286 19.68 5.25 -0.54
N ALA A 287 20.29 6.43 -0.60
CA ALA A 287 21.70 6.61 -0.93
C ALA A 287 22.67 5.71 -0.12
N PRO A 288 22.51 5.50 1.20
CA PRO A 288 23.42 4.63 1.97
C PRO A 288 23.40 3.15 1.56
N ARG A 289 22.36 2.71 0.85
CA ARG A 289 22.17 1.31 0.40
C ARG A 289 22.24 1.17 -1.12
N CYS A 290 22.44 2.26 -1.84
CA CYS A 290 22.42 2.31 -3.30
C CYS A 290 23.80 2.00 -3.85
N ASP A 291 23.92 0.92 -4.64
CA ASP A 291 25.19 0.56 -5.33
C ASP A 291 25.65 1.68 -6.31
N ASN A 292 24.72 2.51 -6.79
CA ASN A 292 24.96 3.57 -7.78
C ASN A 292 24.84 4.99 -7.18
N ALA A 293 25.03 5.13 -5.85
CA ALA A 293 24.93 6.42 -5.20
C ALA A 293 25.96 7.41 -5.71
N MET A 294 25.52 8.62 -6.07
CA MET A 294 26.36 9.75 -6.46
C MET A 294 26.51 10.72 -5.28
N LYS A 295 27.51 11.60 -5.34
CA LYS A 295 27.71 12.62 -4.29
C LYS A 295 26.44 13.47 -4.05
N ILE A 296 25.72 13.84 -5.12
CA ILE A 296 24.46 14.58 -5.02
C ILE A 296 23.39 13.81 -4.23
N CYS A 297 23.34 12.49 -4.35
CA CYS A 297 22.38 11.68 -3.59
C CYS A 297 22.52 11.81 -2.07
N ILE A 298 23.68 12.26 -1.58
CA ILE A 298 23.94 12.47 -0.14
C ILE A 298 23.45 13.83 0.31
N SER A 299 23.61 14.87 -0.54
CA SER A 299 23.34 16.27 -0.20
C SER A 299 21.91 16.71 -0.51
N GLU A 300 21.31 16.17 -1.58
CA GLU A 300 20.02 16.60 -2.11
C GLU A 300 19.12 15.41 -2.46
N ALA A 301 17.85 15.50 -2.03
CA ALA A 301 16.83 14.51 -2.42
C ALA A 301 16.39 14.77 -3.87
N PRO A 302 16.27 13.71 -4.72
CA PRO A 302 15.75 13.89 -6.07
C PRO A 302 14.25 14.21 -6.02
N GLU A 303 13.81 15.16 -6.82
CA GLU A 303 12.39 15.39 -7.05
C GLU A 303 11.77 14.25 -7.87
N SER A 304 10.44 14.13 -7.81
CA SER A 304 9.70 13.17 -8.63
C SER A 304 9.68 13.65 -10.09
N MET A 305 10.24 12.85 -10.98
CA MET A 305 10.38 13.13 -12.39
C MET A 305 9.41 12.30 -13.21
N ASP A 306 8.76 12.89 -14.20
CA ASP A 306 8.00 12.17 -15.20
C ASP A 306 8.96 11.44 -16.16
N ILE A 307 8.90 10.12 -16.16
CA ILE A 307 9.60 9.26 -17.13
C ILE A 307 8.79 9.21 -18.42
N ASN A 308 7.49 8.96 -18.26
CA ASN A 308 6.48 9.06 -19.30
C ASN A 308 5.12 9.43 -18.67
N ALA A 309 4.03 9.37 -19.43
CA ALA A 309 2.69 9.75 -18.97
C ALA A 309 2.18 8.91 -17.79
N GLU A 310 2.66 7.67 -17.65
CA GLU A 310 2.19 6.68 -16.66
C GLU A 310 3.27 6.26 -15.66
N HIS A 311 4.48 6.84 -15.74
CA HIS A 311 5.62 6.42 -14.95
C HIS A 311 6.39 7.62 -14.38
N LYS A 312 6.57 7.63 -13.06
CA LYS A 312 7.33 8.65 -12.31
C LYS A 312 8.37 8.00 -11.42
N ALA A 313 9.54 8.62 -11.29
CA ALA A 313 10.60 8.13 -10.40
C ALA A 313 11.40 9.28 -9.79
N SER A 314 11.80 9.12 -8.52
CA SER A 314 12.60 10.09 -7.77
C SER A 314 14.03 9.58 -7.67
N CYS A 315 14.82 9.68 -8.77
CA CYS A 315 16.20 9.19 -8.81
C CYS A 315 17.10 10.04 -9.69
N TRP A 316 18.21 10.52 -9.14
CA TRP A 316 19.22 11.32 -9.86
C TRP A 316 19.84 10.59 -11.05
N MET A 317 19.84 9.25 -11.08
CA MET A 317 20.31 8.48 -12.25
C MET A 317 19.51 8.78 -13.50
N ASN A 318 18.20 9.04 -13.38
CA ASN A 318 17.34 9.38 -14.53
C ASN A 318 17.71 10.76 -15.10
N VAL A 319 18.04 11.72 -14.23
CA VAL A 319 18.54 13.06 -14.66
C VAL A 319 19.87 12.91 -15.39
N LYS A 320 20.79 12.11 -14.84
CA LYS A 320 22.09 11.83 -15.46
C LYS A 320 21.92 11.20 -16.84
N GLU A 321 21.06 10.18 -16.97
CA GLU A 321 20.78 9.52 -18.26
C GLU A 321 20.18 10.50 -19.29
N LYS A 322 19.26 11.39 -18.89
CA LYS A 322 18.70 12.42 -19.78
C LYS A 322 19.79 13.35 -20.30
N ILE A 323 20.67 13.83 -19.41
CA ILE A 323 21.80 14.71 -19.82
C ILE A 323 22.75 13.98 -20.79
N GLU A 324 23.09 12.71 -20.54
CA GLU A 324 23.95 11.92 -21.40
C GLU A 324 23.35 11.68 -22.79
N LYS A 325 22.01 11.59 -22.87
CA LYS A 325 21.26 11.45 -24.14
C LYS A 325 20.99 12.80 -24.83
N GLY A 326 21.33 13.94 -24.21
CA GLY A 326 21.05 15.27 -24.73
C GLY A 326 19.56 15.68 -24.63
N GLU A 327 18.80 15.00 -23.78
CA GLU A 327 17.41 15.31 -23.51
C GLU A 327 17.27 16.51 -22.57
N PRO A 328 16.17 17.29 -22.67
CA PRO A 328 15.97 18.46 -21.80
C PRO A 328 15.80 18.05 -20.34
N VAL A 329 16.50 18.74 -19.45
CA VAL A 329 16.34 18.67 -18.00
C VAL A 329 16.07 20.08 -17.48
N SER A 330 15.46 20.23 -16.31
CA SER A 330 15.25 21.53 -15.70
C SER A 330 16.60 22.20 -15.36
N LYS A 331 16.60 23.54 -15.26
CA LYS A 331 17.82 24.30 -14.89
C LYS A 331 18.33 23.91 -13.50
N ASP A 332 17.41 23.62 -12.58
CA ASP A 332 17.73 23.25 -11.20
C ASP A 332 18.35 21.85 -11.15
N GLU A 333 17.80 20.87 -11.88
CA GLU A 333 18.37 19.54 -12.04
C GLU A 333 19.76 19.54 -12.69
N ALA A 334 19.93 20.35 -13.75
CA ALA A 334 21.23 20.49 -14.42
C ALA A 334 22.26 21.15 -13.50
N SER A 335 21.87 22.20 -12.74
CA SER A 335 22.73 22.88 -11.80
C SER A 335 23.14 21.99 -10.63
N ALA A 336 22.19 21.24 -10.05
CA ALA A 336 22.45 20.32 -8.96
C ALA A 336 23.49 19.25 -9.34
N LEU A 337 23.39 18.66 -10.54
CA LEU A 337 24.39 17.71 -11.04
C LEU A 337 25.73 18.36 -11.45
N ALA A 338 25.75 19.61 -11.90
CA ALA A 338 26.97 20.32 -12.28
C ALA A 338 27.83 20.69 -11.06
N HIS A 339 27.21 21.12 -9.95
CA HIS A 339 27.93 21.42 -8.70
C HIS A 339 28.69 20.25 -8.11
N VAL A 340 28.27 19.02 -8.42
CA VAL A 340 28.95 17.80 -7.97
C VAL A 340 30.13 17.38 -8.86
N LYS A 341 30.14 17.81 -10.14
CA LYS A 341 31.27 17.58 -11.05
C LYS A 341 32.45 18.54 -10.82
N GLY A 342 32.21 19.70 -10.24
CA GLY A 342 33.24 20.71 -9.95
C GLY A 342 34.10 20.46 -8.71
N GLY A 343 33.87 19.38 -7.98
CA GLY A 343 34.60 19.04 -6.76
C GLY A 343 35.69 17.97 -6.89
N THR A 344 36.14 17.64 -8.10
CA THR A 344 37.21 16.67 -8.31
C THR A 344 38.50 17.36 -8.80
N ASP A 345 39.01 18.37 -8.09
CA ASP A 345 40.42 18.75 -8.12
C ASP A 345 40.68 19.54 -6.85
N ASN A 346 41.06 18.86 -5.79
CA ASN A 346 42.06 19.20 -4.79
C ASN A 346 41.91 18.37 -3.52
N GLU A 347 42.96 17.58 -3.30
CA GLU A 347 43.37 16.78 -2.15
C GLU A 347 42.83 15.35 -2.03
#